data_ef4c5342d1818090840b17d37dba4a35
#
_entry.id   ef4c5342d1818090840b17d37dba4a35
#
_cell.length_a   1.000
_cell.length_b   1.000
_cell.length_c   1.000
_cell.angle_alpha   90.00
_cell.angle_beta   90.00
_cell.angle_gamma   90.00
#
_symmetry.space_group_name_H-M   'P 1'
#
loop_
_entity.id
_entity.type
_entity.pdbx_description
1 polymer ?
#
loop_
_entity_poly.entity_id
_entity_poly.type
_entity_poly.pdbx_seq_one_letter_code
_entity_poly.pdbx_strand_id
1 'polypeptide(L)'
;MSTLTREAAWEQLTAWTETDSLRRHARAVEVTMRAAALAYGPGEEAVETWGIAGMLHDADYEKWPEEHPNKIVAWLRDRGEEELAHAIS
;
A
#
# COMPACT_ATOMS: atom_id res chain seq x y z
N MET A 1 12.00 6.44 -8.32
CA MET A 1 12.33 5.49 -7.25
C MET A 1 11.54 5.85 -5.98
N SER A 2 10.92 4.86 -5.36
CA SER A 2 10.13 5.11 -4.16
C SER A 2 11.02 5.37 -2.95
N THR A 3 10.68 6.38 -2.15
CA THR A 3 11.36 6.68 -0.89
C THR A 3 10.49 6.34 0.32
N LEU A 4 9.26 5.90 0.10
CA LEU A 4 8.35 5.54 1.16
C LEU A 4 8.80 4.23 1.81
N THR A 5 8.99 4.27 3.14
CA THR A 5 9.38 3.08 3.88
C THR A 5 8.15 2.28 4.30
N ARG A 6 8.35 0.99 4.59
CA ARG A 6 7.29 0.15 5.11
C ARG A 6 6.72 0.70 6.41
N GLU A 7 7.59 1.20 7.28
CA GLU A 7 7.20 1.76 8.57
C GLU A 7 6.28 2.97 8.40
N ALA A 8 6.62 3.88 7.47
CA ALA A 8 5.79 5.04 7.18
C ALA A 8 4.45 4.63 6.55
N ALA A 9 4.46 3.61 5.69
CA ALA A 9 3.24 3.08 5.09
C ALA A 9 2.32 2.47 6.15
N TRP A 10 2.88 1.68 7.06
CA TRP A 10 2.12 1.07 8.16
C TRP A 10 1.52 2.12 9.08
N GLU A 11 2.28 3.16 9.39
CA GLU A 11 1.82 4.27 10.19
C GLU A 11 0.61 4.96 9.54
N GLN A 12 0.67 5.21 8.23
CA GLN A 12 -0.44 5.80 7.50
C GLN A 12 -1.65 4.87 7.45
N LEU A 13 -1.41 3.58 7.20
CA LEU A 13 -2.49 2.59 7.19
C LEU A 13 -3.23 2.59 8.52
N THR A 14 -2.50 2.51 9.64
CA THR A 14 -3.12 2.43 10.97
C THR A 14 -3.79 3.74 11.38
N ALA A 15 -3.34 4.86 10.85
CA ALA A 15 -4.00 6.15 11.08
C ALA A 15 -5.39 6.19 10.42
N TRP A 16 -5.56 5.54 9.28
CA TRP A 16 -6.82 5.55 8.53
C TRP A 16 -7.65 4.28 8.71
N THR A 17 -7.04 3.20 9.18
CA THR A 17 -7.70 1.90 9.35
C THR A 17 -7.54 1.43 10.78
N GLU A 18 -8.63 1.48 11.55
CA GLU A 18 -8.59 1.12 12.98
C GLU A 18 -9.03 -0.32 13.24
N THR A 19 -9.80 -0.90 12.32
CA THR A 19 -10.34 -2.26 12.47
C THR A 19 -9.25 -3.31 12.37
N ASP A 20 -9.15 -4.19 13.36
CA ASP A 20 -8.13 -5.25 13.38
C ASP A 20 -8.21 -6.18 12.17
N SER A 21 -9.41 -6.54 11.75
CA SER A 21 -9.57 -7.44 10.60
C SER A 21 -9.05 -6.78 9.31
N LEU A 22 -9.27 -5.48 9.14
CA LEU A 22 -8.78 -4.77 7.97
C LEU A 22 -7.26 -4.59 8.03
N ARG A 23 -6.70 -4.36 9.22
CA ARG A 23 -5.26 -4.31 9.40
C ARG A 23 -4.61 -5.66 9.08
N ARG A 24 -5.23 -6.76 9.52
CA ARG A 24 -4.75 -8.11 9.18
C ARG A 24 -4.86 -8.40 7.69
N HIS A 25 -5.94 -7.93 7.06
CA HIS A 25 -6.10 -8.05 5.62
C HIS A 25 -4.96 -7.33 4.89
N ALA A 26 -4.65 -6.11 5.30
CA ALA A 26 -3.55 -5.33 4.70
C ALA A 26 -2.21 -6.07 4.82
N ARG A 27 -1.95 -6.69 5.97
CA ARG A 27 -0.75 -7.49 6.19
C ARG A 27 -0.72 -8.74 5.32
N ALA A 28 -1.86 -9.39 5.16
CA ALA A 28 -1.96 -10.58 4.32
C ALA A 28 -1.68 -10.24 2.86
N VAL A 29 -2.21 -9.12 2.37
CA VAL A 29 -1.97 -8.67 1.00
C VAL A 29 -0.51 -8.25 0.82
N GLU A 30 0.07 -7.60 1.82
CA GLU A 30 1.50 -7.25 1.79
C GLU A 30 2.36 -8.50 1.60
N VAL A 31 2.11 -9.54 2.41
CA VAL A 31 2.88 -10.79 2.35
C VAL A 31 2.70 -11.47 0.99
N THR A 32 1.46 -11.52 0.50
CA THR A 32 1.17 -12.12 -0.80
C THR A 32 1.88 -11.38 -1.93
N MET A 33 1.88 -10.05 -1.89
CA MET A 33 2.52 -9.24 -2.92
C MET A 33 4.04 -9.37 -2.87
N ARG A 34 4.63 -9.46 -1.67
CA ARG A 34 6.07 -9.70 -1.54
C ARG A 34 6.46 -11.06 -2.14
N ALA A 35 5.68 -12.09 -1.88
CA ALA A 35 5.92 -13.41 -2.46
C ALA A 35 5.78 -13.40 -3.97
N ALA A 36 4.77 -12.70 -4.49
CA ALA A 36 4.58 -12.55 -5.93
C ALA A 36 5.75 -11.82 -6.59
N ALA A 37 6.28 -10.79 -5.93
CA ALA A 37 7.43 -10.05 -6.43
C ALA A 37 8.68 -10.92 -6.50
N LEU A 38 8.87 -11.80 -5.52
CA LEU A 38 10.00 -12.74 -5.54
C LEU A 38 9.89 -13.75 -6.69
N ALA A 39 8.68 -14.19 -6.99
CA ALA A 39 8.44 -15.19 -8.02
C ALA A 39 8.39 -14.59 -9.44
N TYR A 40 7.80 -13.43 -9.60
CA TYR A 40 7.47 -12.87 -10.90
C TYR A 40 7.95 -11.44 -11.13
N GLY A 41 8.48 -10.79 -10.10
CA GLY A 41 8.89 -9.40 -10.19
C GLY A 41 10.23 -9.22 -10.92
N PRO A 42 10.54 -7.97 -11.29
CA PRO A 42 11.76 -7.67 -12.05
C PRO A 42 13.05 -7.74 -11.22
N GLY A 43 12.96 -7.87 -9.90
CA GLY A 43 14.15 -7.95 -9.04
C GLY A 43 13.78 -7.80 -7.57
N GLU A 44 14.78 -7.93 -6.71
CA GLU A 44 14.58 -7.84 -5.26
C GLU A 44 14.00 -6.50 -4.81
N GLU A 45 14.32 -5.43 -5.52
CA GLU A 45 13.80 -4.09 -5.20
C GLU A 45 12.28 -4.03 -5.32
N ALA A 46 11.70 -4.85 -6.19
CA ALA A 46 10.27 -4.90 -6.38
C ALA A 46 9.53 -5.46 -5.17
N VAL A 47 10.19 -6.26 -4.34
CA VAL A 47 9.56 -6.88 -3.16
C VAL A 47 9.03 -5.81 -2.22
N GLU A 48 9.83 -4.79 -1.93
CA GLU A 48 9.42 -3.70 -1.06
C GLU A 48 8.28 -2.89 -1.67
N THR A 49 8.42 -2.50 -2.94
CA THR A 49 7.41 -1.71 -3.64
C THR A 49 6.08 -2.45 -3.76
N TRP A 50 6.11 -3.72 -4.15
CA TRP A 50 4.90 -4.52 -4.29
C TRP A 50 4.23 -4.75 -2.93
N GLY A 51 5.04 -4.98 -1.88
CA GLY A 51 4.53 -5.15 -0.54
C GLY A 51 3.81 -3.91 -0.02
N ILE A 52 4.41 -2.74 -0.21
CA ILE A 52 3.81 -1.46 0.20
C ILE A 52 2.53 -1.19 -0.61
N ALA A 53 2.54 -1.43 -1.91
CA ALA A 53 1.35 -1.28 -2.75
C ALA A 53 0.21 -2.15 -2.24
N GLY A 54 0.50 -3.42 -1.92
CA GLY A 54 -0.49 -4.33 -1.38
C GLY A 54 -1.03 -3.88 -0.03
N MET A 55 -0.15 -3.44 0.86
CA MET A 55 -0.54 -2.95 2.18
C MET A 55 -1.47 -1.75 2.09
N LEU A 56 -1.21 -0.83 1.18
CA LEU A 56 -1.92 0.45 1.10
C LEU A 56 -3.12 0.45 0.17
N HIS A 57 -3.33 -0.62 -0.61
CA HIS A 57 -4.37 -0.58 -1.65
C HIS A 57 -5.78 -0.30 -1.12
N ASP A 58 -6.08 -0.68 0.12
CA ASP A 58 -7.37 -0.43 0.78
C ASP A 58 -7.24 0.51 1.99
N ALA A 59 -6.15 1.28 2.09
CA ALA A 59 -5.88 2.10 3.28
C ALA A 59 -6.97 3.13 3.57
N ASP A 60 -7.66 3.61 2.54
CA ASP A 60 -8.71 4.62 2.68
C ASP A 60 -10.12 4.02 2.71
N TYR A 61 -10.26 2.72 2.61
CA TYR A 61 -11.56 2.07 2.48
C TYR A 61 -12.44 2.26 3.73
N GLU A 62 -11.89 2.07 4.92
CA GLU A 62 -12.67 2.18 6.15
C GLU A 62 -13.19 3.59 6.36
N LYS A 63 -12.35 4.59 6.15
CA LYS A 63 -12.66 5.99 6.43
C LYS A 63 -13.47 6.65 5.33
N TRP A 64 -13.18 6.31 4.08
CA TRP A 64 -13.83 6.91 2.92
C TRP A 64 -14.20 5.85 1.87
N PRO A 65 -15.11 4.94 2.18
CA PRO A 65 -15.42 3.84 1.25
C PRO A 65 -15.90 4.30 -0.13
N GLU A 66 -16.58 5.42 -0.20
CA GLU A 66 -17.10 5.94 -1.47
C GLU A 66 -16.03 6.65 -2.29
N GLU A 67 -14.94 7.06 -1.66
CA GLU A 67 -13.84 7.75 -2.32
C GLU A 67 -12.63 6.85 -2.55
N HIS A 68 -12.71 5.62 -2.11
CA HIS A 68 -11.65 4.63 -2.33
C HIS A 68 -11.50 4.36 -3.83
N PRO A 69 -10.28 4.36 -4.39
CA PRO A 69 -8.98 4.57 -3.72
C PRO A 69 -8.43 5.99 -3.86
N ASN A 70 -9.27 6.97 -4.12
CA ASN A 70 -8.84 8.33 -4.43
C ASN A 70 -8.04 9.00 -3.31
N LYS A 71 -8.38 8.72 -2.05
CA LYS A 71 -7.68 9.34 -0.91
C LYS A 71 -6.25 8.82 -0.78
N ILE A 72 -6.06 7.51 -0.87
CA ILE A 72 -4.70 6.95 -0.77
C ILE A 72 -3.86 7.31 -2.00
N VAL A 73 -4.47 7.36 -3.17
CA VAL A 73 -3.77 7.79 -4.39
C VAL A 73 -3.29 9.23 -4.25
N ALA A 74 -4.16 10.14 -3.76
CA ALA A 74 -3.79 11.53 -3.56
C ALA A 74 -2.66 11.67 -2.53
N TRP A 75 -2.74 10.91 -1.44
CA TRP A 75 -1.70 10.92 -0.40
C TRP A 75 -0.35 10.51 -0.96
N LEU A 76 -0.34 9.47 -1.79
CA LEU A 76 0.89 8.99 -2.43
C LEU A 76 1.45 10.01 -3.43
N ARG A 77 0.59 10.62 -4.23
CA ARG A 77 1.01 11.64 -5.20
C ARG A 77 1.59 12.87 -4.52
N ASP A 78 1.00 13.29 -3.40
CA ASP A 78 1.52 14.41 -2.62
C ASP A 78 2.93 14.15 -2.09
N ARG A 79 3.29 12.88 -1.91
CA ARG A 79 4.61 12.47 -1.45
C ARG A 79 5.58 12.16 -2.62
N GLY A 80 5.14 12.39 -3.84
CA GLY A 80 5.96 12.09 -5.02
C GLY A 80 6.02 10.61 -5.37
N GLU A 81 5.11 9.80 -4.84
CA GLU A 81 5.09 8.34 -5.06
C GLU A 81 4.16 7.98 -6.23
N GLU A 82 4.48 8.52 -7.40
CA GLU A 82 3.64 8.36 -8.59
C GLU A 82 3.47 6.90 -9.02
N GLU A 83 4.55 6.14 -8.93
CA GLU A 83 4.54 4.72 -9.31
C GLU A 83 3.60 3.91 -8.43
N LEU A 84 3.69 4.11 -7.11
CA LEU A 84 2.78 3.46 -6.16
C LEU A 84 1.34 3.92 -6.35
N ALA A 85 1.14 5.21 -6.56
CA ALA A 85 -0.20 5.77 -6.80
C ALA A 85 -0.83 5.14 -8.04
N HIS A 86 -0.07 5.01 -9.11
CA HIS A 86 -0.55 4.41 -10.35
C HIS A 86 -0.91 2.93 -10.14
N ALA A 87 -0.09 2.20 -9.42
CA ALA A 87 -0.32 0.78 -9.17
C ALA A 87 -1.61 0.53 -8.38
N ILE A 88 -1.96 1.43 -7.48
CA ILE A 88 -3.15 1.31 -6.63
C ILE A 88 -4.42 1.86 -7.32
N SER A 89 -4.27 2.82 -8.19
CA SER A 89 -5.40 3.51 -8.84
C SER A 89 -6.30 2.65 -9.73
#